data_13ee76c0b74987272ca0a104674e660f
#
_entry.id   13ee76c0b74987272ca0a104674e660f
#
_cell.length_a   1.000
_cell.length_b   1.000
_cell.length_c   1.000
_cell.angle_alpha   90.00
_cell.angle_beta   90.00
_cell.angle_gamma   90.00
#
_symmetry.space_group_name_H-M   'P 1'
#
loop_
_entity.id
_entity.type
_entity.pdbx_description
1 polymer ?
#
loop_
_entity_poly.entity_id
_entity_poly.type
_entity_poly.pdbx_seq_one_letter_code
_entity_poly.pdbx_strand_id
1 'polypeptide(L)'
;MMQIMDETMLDVVPPELQLNQTIQMRYGHSLPEARALNIEDCDLDRATNDFYLEPLIERDLLAHYDHQIVMDVRMVNLGDGVKYAFFNNITYVTPKVPTLTTLLTSGKLASDPRIYGDNINAQLLKHNDIIEVVLNNYDSGRHPFHLHGHNFQIVQKSPGFHVDEAYDESEQDEMTVPYNESAPLQPFPERPMVRDTVVLEPSGHVVLRFRADNPGVWYFHCHVDWHLQQGLASVFIEAPALLQEREKLNENYLDICKAADIPVVGNAAGHSNDWFDLKGLPRQPEPLPKGFTTEGYLALIISTIIGVWGLYSIAQYGIGEVIPNDEKVYHTLREILAENEIEVSRG
;
A
#
# COMPACT_ATOMS: atom_id res chain seq x y z
N MET A 1 6.43 25.63 15.39
CA MET A 1 5.46 24.71 16.00
C MET A 1 5.34 23.51 15.07
N MET A 2 5.37 22.32 15.55
CA MET A 2 5.15 21.11 14.75
C MET A 2 3.86 20.48 15.27
N GLN A 3 2.92 20.25 14.39
CA GLN A 3 1.69 19.53 14.68
C GLN A 3 1.81 18.15 14.05
N ILE A 4 1.53 17.13 14.84
CA ILE A 4 1.36 15.77 14.33
C ILE A 4 -0.15 15.58 14.19
N MET A 5 -0.64 15.47 12.98
CA MET A 5 -2.03 15.14 12.70
C MET A 5 -2.10 13.67 12.35
N ASP A 6 -2.85 12.92 13.13
CA ASP A 6 -3.04 11.49 12.92
C ASP A 6 -4.50 11.09 12.77
N GLU A 7 -5.29 11.98 12.20
CA GLU A 7 -6.71 11.72 11.96
C GLU A 7 -6.95 10.66 10.87
N THR A 8 -5.93 10.38 10.06
CA THR A 8 -6.04 9.47 8.90
C THR A 8 -5.56 8.05 9.16
N MET A 9 -4.97 7.78 10.33
CA MET A 9 -4.31 6.51 10.62
C MET A 9 -5.01 5.69 11.72
N LEU A 10 -5.99 6.27 12.39
CA LEU A 10 -6.74 5.60 13.44
C LEU A 10 -8.24 5.72 13.14
N ASP A 11 -8.94 4.60 12.98
CA ASP A 11 -10.40 4.58 12.84
C ASP A 11 -11.09 5.16 14.09
N VAL A 12 -10.46 5.02 15.24
CA VAL A 12 -10.91 5.60 16.50
C VAL A 12 -9.71 6.23 17.22
N VAL A 13 -9.76 7.53 17.41
CA VAL A 13 -8.74 8.26 18.20
C VAL A 13 -8.99 8.03 19.68
N PRO A 14 -8.07 7.38 20.44
CA PRO A 14 -8.22 7.23 21.87
C PRO A 14 -8.29 8.60 22.56
N PRO A 15 -9.20 8.80 23.53
CA PRO A 15 -9.35 10.11 24.22
C PRO A 15 -8.10 10.60 24.94
N GLU A 16 -7.20 9.67 25.28
CA GLU A 16 -5.93 9.96 25.96
C GLU A 16 -4.82 10.39 24.99
N LEU A 17 -5.01 10.17 23.68
CA LEU A 17 -4.01 10.49 22.67
C LEU A 17 -3.98 11.99 22.42
N GLN A 18 -2.83 12.60 22.70
CA GLN A 18 -2.58 13.99 22.35
C GLN A 18 -2.12 14.07 20.90
N LEU A 19 -3.01 14.42 19.98
CA LEU A 19 -2.72 14.57 18.56
C LEU A 19 -1.79 15.78 18.26
N ASN A 20 -1.68 16.70 19.20
CA ASN A 20 -0.93 17.93 19.02
C ASN A 20 0.27 17.97 19.97
N GLN A 21 1.45 18.11 19.41
CA GLN A 21 2.70 18.30 20.16
C GLN A 21 3.39 19.58 19.72
N THR A 22 3.85 20.39 20.70
CA THR A 22 4.64 21.59 20.42
C THR A 22 6.08 21.39 20.88
N ILE A 23 7.02 21.71 20.00
CA ILE A 23 8.45 21.71 20.30
C ILE A 23 8.99 23.11 20.07
N GLN A 24 9.74 23.62 21.03
CA GLN A 24 10.47 24.88 20.86
C GLN A 24 11.79 24.61 20.12
N MET A 25 11.95 25.24 18.97
CA MET A 25 13.24 25.30 18.29
C MET A 25 13.98 26.59 18.73
N ARG A 26 15.20 26.44 19.26
CA ARG A 26 16.05 27.56 19.65
C ARG A 26 17.26 27.64 18.71
N TYR A 27 17.48 28.80 18.14
CA TYR A 27 18.66 29.10 17.35
C TYR A 27 19.63 29.97 18.18
N GLY A 28 20.82 29.43 18.50
CA GLY A 28 21.87 30.11 19.28
C GLY A 28 21.73 29.94 20.79
N HIS A 29 22.82 30.29 21.52
CA HIS A 29 22.96 30.04 22.95
C HIS A 29 22.45 31.19 23.86
N SER A 30 22.00 32.31 23.31
CA SER A 30 21.74 33.55 24.07
C SER A 30 20.35 34.16 23.88
N LEU A 31 19.35 33.38 23.45
CA LEU A 31 17.99 33.89 23.33
C LEU A 31 17.23 33.82 24.66
N PRO A 32 16.45 34.84 25.03
CA PRO A 32 15.57 34.83 26.19
C PRO A 32 14.64 33.61 26.13
N GLU A 33 14.20 33.15 27.30
CA GLU A 33 13.21 32.07 27.36
C GLU A 33 12.03 32.38 26.46
N ALA A 34 11.81 31.50 25.45
CA ALA A 34 10.67 31.63 24.59
C ALA A 34 9.39 31.38 25.42
N ARG A 35 8.43 32.27 25.31
CA ARG A 35 7.11 32.07 25.90
C ARG A 35 6.54 30.75 25.38
N ALA A 36 6.13 29.87 26.28
CA ALA A 36 5.41 28.67 25.90
C ALA A 36 4.14 29.12 25.14
N LEU A 37 4.05 28.77 23.88
CA LEU A 37 2.83 28.96 23.10
C LEU A 37 1.92 27.77 23.41
N ASN A 38 0.71 28.06 23.86
CA ASN A 38 -0.34 27.07 23.92
C ASN A 38 -0.84 26.81 22.49
N ILE A 39 -1.08 25.56 22.16
CA ILE A 39 -1.62 25.17 20.83
C ILE A 39 -2.95 25.87 20.56
N GLU A 40 -3.77 26.05 21.59
CA GLU A 40 -5.07 26.74 21.53
C GLU A 40 -4.94 28.21 21.11
N ASP A 41 -3.75 28.82 21.29
CA ASP A 41 -3.45 30.19 20.88
C ASP A 41 -2.94 30.27 19.43
N CYS A 42 -2.78 29.14 18.74
CA CYS A 42 -2.25 29.07 17.38
C CYS A 42 -3.40 28.93 16.38
N ASP A 43 -3.54 29.94 15.54
CA ASP A 43 -4.46 29.91 14.40
C ASP A 43 -3.83 29.01 13.30
N LEU A 44 -4.24 27.76 13.23
CA LEU A 44 -3.74 26.77 12.26
C LEU A 44 -4.19 27.09 10.84
N ASP A 45 -5.31 27.81 10.69
CA ASP A 45 -5.80 28.27 9.38
C ASP A 45 -4.86 29.32 8.76
N ARG A 46 -3.99 29.94 9.58
CA ARG A 46 -2.92 30.83 9.13
C ARG A 46 -1.56 30.15 9.00
N ALA A 47 -1.49 28.82 9.10
CA ALA A 47 -0.25 28.12 8.85
C ALA A 47 0.23 28.40 7.42
N THR A 48 1.53 28.70 7.28
CA THR A 48 2.13 28.88 5.95
C THR A 48 2.02 27.58 5.18
N ASN A 49 1.37 27.62 4.01
CA ASN A 49 1.36 26.49 3.11
C ASN A 49 2.80 26.21 2.66
N ASP A 50 3.26 24.99 2.85
CA ASP A 50 4.63 24.56 2.57
C ASP A 50 5.01 24.68 1.09
N PHE A 51 4.03 24.67 0.18
CA PHE A 51 4.23 24.89 -1.26
C PHE A 51 4.91 26.23 -1.57
N TYR A 52 4.69 27.26 -0.74
CA TYR A 52 5.27 28.59 -0.92
C TYR A 52 6.61 28.80 -0.18
N LEU A 53 7.18 27.73 0.39
CA LEU A 53 8.52 27.79 0.98
C LEU A 53 9.57 27.77 -0.13
N GLU A 54 10.52 28.69 -0.04
CA GLU A 54 11.66 28.76 -0.96
C GLU A 54 12.90 28.10 -0.35
N PRO A 55 13.73 27.43 -1.14
CA PRO A 55 15.01 26.92 -0.67
C PRO A 55 15.98 28.05 -0.33
N LEU A 56 16.77 27.92 0.75
CA LEU A 56 17.81 28.90 1.12
C LEU A 56 18.91 29.03 0.05
N ILE A 57 19.21 27.95 -0.66
CA ILE A 57 20.09 27.96 -1.84
C ILE A 57 19.19 28.12 -3.05
N GLU A 58 19.33 29.23 -3.73
CA GLU A 58 18.53 29.52 -4.93
C GLU A 58 18.69 28.41 -5.96
N ARG A 59 17.57 27.92 -6.43
CA ARG A 59 17.45 26.93 -7.51
C ARG A 59 16.34 27.37 -8.44
N ASP A 60 16.70 27.61 -9.69
CA ASP A 60 15.76 27.96 -10.73
C ASP A 60 14.80 26.80 -11.01
N LEU A 61 13.59 27.16 -11.41
CA LEU A 61 12.61 26.20 -11.87
C LEU A 61 13.16 25.38 -13.05
N LEU A 62 13.04 24.07 -13.00
CA LEU A 62 13.18 23.19 -14.16
C LEU A 62 11.98 23.45 -15.08
N ALA A 63 12.10 24.43 -16.00
CA ALA A 63 10.97 25.04 -16.72
C ALA A 63 10.26 24.04 -17.69
N HIS A 64 10.98 23.03 -18.16
CA HIS A 64 10.46 22.00 -19.08
C HIS A 64 10.94 20.63 -18.62
N TYR A 65 10.34 19.60 -19.15
CA TYR A 65 10.72 18.21 -18.90
C TYR A 65 11.00 17.49 -20.22
N ASP A 66 11.88 16.50 -20.14
CA ASP A 66 12.23 15.61 -21.26
C ASP A 66 11.35 14.36 -21.25
N HIS A 67 10.93 13.93 -20.05
CA HIS A 67 10.09 12.74 -19.85
C HIS A 67 9.06 12.96 -18.73
N GLN A 68 7.79 12.65 -19.02
CA GLN A 68 6.70 12.71 -18.05
C GLN A 68 6.26 11.32 -17.64
N ILE A 69 6.06 11.12 -16.35
CA ILE A 69 5.55 9.90 -15.74
C ILE A 69 4.27 10.27 -14.99
N VAL A 70 3.15 9.70 -15.41
CA VAL A 70 1.86 9.89 -14.74
C VAL A 70 1.55 8.65 -13.91
N MET A 71 1.27 8.85 -12.62
CA MET A 71 0.98 7.80 -11.67
C MET A 71 -0.32 8.09 -10.93
N ASP A 72 -1.33 7.32 -11.20
CA ASP A 72 -2.61 7.34 -10.50
C ASP A 72 -2.54 6.42 -9.28
N VAL A 73 -2.73 6.98 -8.11
CA VAL A 73 -2.71 6.27 -6.83
C VAL A 73 -4.10 5.77 -6.51
N ARG A 74 -4.24 4.46 -6.25
CA ARG A 74 -5.50 3.82 -5.87
C ARG A 74 -5.31 2.84 -4.73
N MET A 75 -6.30 2.77 -3.85
CA MET A 75 -6.40 1.78 -2.79
C MET A 75 -7.64 0.91 -3.05
N VAL A 76 -7.43 -0.33 -3.48
CA VAL A 76 -8.52 -1.22 -3.96
C VAL A 76 -8.55 -2.52 -3.19
N ASN A 77 -9.76 -2.96 -2.81
CA ASN A 77 -10.00 -4.31 -2.28
C ASN A 77 -10.35 -5.25 -3.44
N LEU A 78 -9.53 -6.27 -3.65
CA LEU A 78 -9.71 -7.24 -4.73
C LEU A 78 -10.75 -8.34 -4.42
N GLY A 79 -11.53 -8.17 -3.35
CA GLY A 79 -12.58 -9.11 -2.93
C GLY A 79 -12.15 -10.11 -1.86
N ASP A 80 -10.89 -10.09 -1.46
CA ASP A 80 -10.31 -10.96 -0.41
C ASP A 80 -10.30 -10.31 0.99
N GLY A 81 -10.81 -9.07 1.10
CA GLY A 81 -10.85 -8.32 2.35
C GLY A 81 -9.56 -7.53 2.63
N VAL A 82 -8.54 -7.62 1.77
CA VAL A 82 -7.29 -6.86 1.89
C VAL A 82 -7.33 -5.66 0.92
N LYS A 83 -6.93 -4.49 1.39
CA LYS A 83 -6.69 -3.34 0.51
C LYS A 83 -5.28 -3.45 -0.09
N TYR A 84 -5.20 -3.34 -1.40
CA TYR A 84 -3.95 -3.24 -2.16
C TYR A 84 -3.78 -1.84 -2.69
N ALA A 85 -2.54 -1.41 -2.79
CA ALA A 85 -2.19 -0.08 -3.28
C ALA A 85 -1.59 -0.18 -4.69
N PHE A 86 -2.01 0.70 -5.58
CA PHE A 86 -1.65 0.65 -6.99
C PHE A 86 -1.10 1.99 -7.48
N PHE A 87 -0.13 1.90 -8.38
CA PHE A 87 0.16 2.92 -9.38
C PHE A 87 -0.30 2.40 -10.74
N ASN A 88 -1.25 3.07 -11.38
CA ASN A 88 -1.74 2.72 -12.72
C ASN A 88 -2.13 1.23 -12.85
N ASN A 89 -2.84 0.68 -11.87
CA ASN A 89 -3.25 -0.73 -11.79
C ASN A 89 -2.10 -1.73 -11.56
N ILE A 90 -0.90 -1.27 -11.23
CA ILE A 90 0.23 -2.12 -10.85
C ILE A 90 0.46 -1.97 -9.35
N THR A 91 0.34 -3.06 -8.61
CA THR A 91 0.80 -3.14 -7.22
C THR A 91 2.20 -3.76 -7.20
N TYR A 92 3.10 -3.12 -6.47
CA TYR A 92 4.48 -3.58 -6.39
C TYR A 92 4.58 -4.96 -5.74
N VAL A 93 5.29 -5.86 -6.41
CA VAL A 93 5.67 -7.15 -5.85
C VAL A 93 7.16 -7.34 -5.98
N THR A 94 7.82 -7.69 -4.88
CA THR A 94 9.26 -7.88 -4.84
C THR A 94 9.71 -8.97 -5.82
N PRO A 95 10.64 -8.69 -6.74
CA PRO A 95 11.18 -9.67 -7.66
C PRO A 95 12.09 -10.66 -6.91
N LYS A 96 12.35 -11.82 -7.51
CA LYS A 96 13.26 -12.84 -6.92
C LYS A 96 14.71 -12.38 -6.89
N VAL A 97 15.12 -11.59 -7.89
CA VAL A 97 16.44 -10.98 -7.95
C VAL A 97 16.28 -9.50 -7.71
N PRO A 98 17.04 -8.90 -6.79
CA PRO A 98 16.99 -7.45 -6.59
C PRO A 98 17.26 -6.69 -7.89
N THR A 99 16.50 -5.65 -8.16
CA THR A 99 16.57 -4.87 -9.42
C THR A 99 17.98 -4.37 -9.73
N LEU A 100 18.73 -3.92 -8.72
CA LEU A 100 20.12 -3.52 -8.86
C LEU A 100 21.00 -4.69 -9.34
N THR A 101 20.79 -5.89 -8.81
CA THR A 101 21.50 -7.10 -9.21
C THR A 101 21.18 -7.48 -10.66
N THR A 102 19.91 -7.48 -11.03
CA THR A 102 19.47 -7.68 -12.41
C THR A 102 20.16 -6.69 -13.34
N LEU A 103 20.16 -5.39 -13.00
CA LEU A 103 20.80 -4.35 -13.80
C LEU A 103 22.29 -4.62 -13.96
N LEU A 104 23.03 -4.82 -12.87
CA LEU A 104 24.48 -4.95 -12.90
C LEU A 104 24.97 -6.25 -13.58
N THR A 105 24.11 -7.26 -13.70
CA THR A 105 24.49 -8.57 -14.27
C THR A 105 23.92 -8.82 -15.67
N SER A 106 23.02 -7.98 -16.19
CA SER A 106 22.34 -8.19 -17.48
C SER A 106 23.09 -7.62 -18.70
N GLY A 107 24.20 -6.92 -18.51
CA GLY A 107 24.96 -6.30 -19.60
C GLY A 107 24.08 -5.31 -20.40
N LYS A 108 24.09 -5.41 -21.72
CA LYS A 108 23.34 -4.52 -22.60
C LYS A 108 21.83 -4.56 -22.41
N LEU A 109 21.30 -5.63 -21.81
CA LEU A 109 19.87 -5.78 -21.52
C LEU A 109 19.39 -4.91 -20.36
N ALA A 110 20.28 -4.30 -19.58
CA ALA A 110 19.94 -3.43 -18.46
C ALA A 110 19.00 -2.26 -18.85
N SER A 111 18.99 -1.85 -20.11
CA SER A 111 18.09 -0.81 -20.63
C SER A 111 16.76 -1.36 -21.19
N ASP A 112 16.50 -2.66 -21.06
CA ASP A 112 15.26 -3.27 -21.50
C ASP A 112 14.33 -3.50 -20.29
N PRO A 113 13.18 -2.81 -20.18
CA PRO A 113 12.30 -2.91 -19.00
C PRO A 113 11.75 -4.33 -18.78
N ARG A 114 11.67 -5.14 -19.81
CA ARG A 114 11.07 -6.49 -19.74
C ARG A 114 11.80 -7.43 -18.79
N ILE A 115 13.11 -7.25 -18.59
CA ILE A 115 13.89 -8.13 -17.71
C ILE A 115 13.61 -7.93 -16.22
N TYR A 116 13.00 -6.79 -15.87
CA TYR A 116 12.68 -6.42 -14.48
C TYR A 116 11.30 -6.90 -14.02
N GLY A 117 10.46 -7.37 -14.97
CA GLY A 117 9.09 -7.78 -14.69
C GLY A 117 8.12 -6.61 -14.50
N ASP A 118 6.84 -6.88 -14.68
CA ASP A 118 5.82 -5.83 -14.71
C ASP A 118 5.51 -5.25 -13.32
N ASN A 119 5.61 -6.08 -12.29
CA ASN A 119 5.14 -5.72 -10.94
C ASN A 119 6.07 -4.83 -10.12
N ILE A 120 7.24 -4.45 -10.61
CA ILE A 120 8.06 -3.42 -9.97
C ILE A 120 7.76 -2.01 -10.50
N ASN A 121 6.89 -1.90 -11.51
CA ASN A 121 6.54 -0.64 -12.16
C ASN A 121 7.78 0.17 -12.56
N ALA A 122 8.72 -0.48 -13.28
CA ALA A 122 10.03 0.10 -13.59
C ALA A 122 9.93 1.30 -14.53
N GLN A 123 10.56 2.41 -14.16
CA GLN A 123 10.72 3.60 -14.97
C GLN A 123 12.19 3.76 -15.38
N LEU A 124 12.48 3.60 -16.67
CA LEU A 124 13.85 3.79 -17.19
C LEU A 124 14.09 5.25 -17.53
N LEU A 125 15.10 5.85 -16.89
CA LEU A 125 15.45 7.25 -17.04
C LEU A 125 16.81 7.40 -17.73
N LYS A 126 16.89 8.36 -18.65
CA LYS A 126 18.16 8.71 -19.29
C LYS A 126 18.93 9.69 -18.43
N HIS A 127 20.24 9.57 -18.47
CA HIS A 127 21.12 10.47 -17.72
C HIS A 127 20.93 11.93 -18.12
N ASN A 128 20.77 12.79 -17.11
CA ASN A 128 20.53 14.23 -17.21
C ASN A 128 19.18 14.67 -17.79
N ASP A 129 18.27 13.75 -18.16
CA ASP A 129 16.90 14.15 -18.50
C ASP A 129 16.23 14.83 -17.30
N ILE A 130 15.40 15.82 -17.60
CA ILE A 130 14.49 16.41 -16.62
C ILE A 130 13.21 15.58 -16.62
N ILE A 131 12.93 14.98 -15.48
CA ILE A 131 11.78 14.09 -15.27
C ILE A 131 10.69 14.88 -14.58
N GLU A 132 9.48 14.80 -15.12
CA GLU A 132 8.26 15.26 -14.46
C GLU A 132 7.47 14.04 -13.99
N VAL A 133 7.13 14.00 -12.71
CA VAL A 133 6.24 12.98 -12.13
C VAL A 133 4.95 13.66 -11.72
N VAL A 134 3.86 13.21 -12.31
CA VAL A 134 2.49 13.63 -11.97
C VAL A 134 1.87 12.54 -11.12
N LEU A 135 1.47 12.89 -9.90
CA LEU A 135 0.74 12.01 -8.99
C LEU A 135 -0.70 12.49 -8.90
N ASN A 136 -1.65 11.63 -9.22
CA ASN A 136 -3.08 11.88 -9.00
C ASN A 136 -3.59 10.92 -7.92
N ASN A 137 -4.29 11.44 -6.94
CA ASN A 137 -4.79 10.65 -5.82
C ASN A 137 -6.24 10.24 -6.03
N TYR A 138 -6.47 9.01 -6.42
CA TYR A 138 -7.79 8.40 -6.50
C TYR A 138 -8.11 7.63 -5.20
N ASP A 139 -7.73 8.23 -4.06
CA ASP A 139 -8.02 7.72 -2.73
C ASP A 139 -8.38 8.89 -1.80
N SER A 140 -9.18 8.62 -0.79
CA SER A 140 -9.58 9.59 0.23
C SER A 140 -8.52 9.83 1.31
N GLY A 141 -7.46 9.03 1.31
CA GLY A 141 -6.33 9.14 2.23
C GLY A 141 -5.22 10.07 1.75
N ARG A 142 -4.33 10.45 2.68
CA ARG A 142 -3.07 11.16 2.39
C ARG A 142 -1.94 10.18 2.17
N HIS A 143 -1.08 10.49 1.18
CA HIS A 143 0.07 9.65 0.86
C HIS A 143 1.34 10.48 0.82
N PRO A 144 2.25 10.39 1.81
CA PRO A 144 3.59 10.96 1.72
C PRO A 144 4.44 10.12 0.76
N PHE A 145 4.87 10.70 -0.36
CA PHE A 145 5.73 10.06 -1.35
C PHE A 145 7.17 10.47 -1.19
N HIS A 146 8.07 9.50 -1.16
CA HIS A 146 9.51 9.67 -1.08
C HIS A 146 10.23 9.09 -2.30
N LEU A 147 11.20 9.83 -2.80
CA LEU A 147 12.11 9.39 -3.86
C LEU A 147 13.51 9.23 -3.27
N HIS A 148 14.04 8.02 -3.35
CA HIS A 148 15.43 7.75 -2.99
C HIS A 148 16.41 8.41 -3.97
N GLY A 149 17.57 8.80 -3.47
CA GLY A 149 18.69 9.30 -4.26
C GLY A 149 18.54 10.68 -4.88
N HIS A 150 17.38 11.32 -4.78
CA HIS A 150 17.08 12.61 -5.39
C HIS A 150 16.34 13.56 -4.46
N ASN A 151 16.56 14.86 -4.70
CA ASN A 151 15.63 15.90 -4.30
C ASN A 151 14.88 16.38 -5.54
N PHE A 152 13.60 16.64 -5.40
CA PHE A 152 12.75 17.13 -6.48
C PHE A 152 12.17 18.51 -6.14
N GLN A 153 11.85 19.25 -7.17
CA GLN A 153 11.09 20.49 -7.11
C GLN A 153 9.59 20.14 -7.09
N ILE A 154 8.82 20.79 -6.23
CA ILE A 154 7.36 20.67 -6.24
C ILE A 154 6.83 21.84 -7.05
N VAL A 155 6.30 21.55 -8.23
CA VAL A 155 5.89 22.59 -9.19
C VAL A 155 4.39 22.81 -9.21
N GLN A 156 3.60 21.84 -8.78
CA GLN A 156 2.16 21.94 -8.52
C GLN A 156 1.82 21.10 -7.30
N LYS A 157 0.92 21.58 -6.45
CA LYS A 157 0.37 20.85 -5.30
C LYS A 157 -1.06 21.34 -5.06
N SER A 158 -2.04 20.50 -5.28
CA SER A 158 -3.43 20.82 -4.98
C SER A 158 -3.70 20.80 -3.48
N PRO A 159 -4.75 21.47 -3.00
CA PRO A 159 -5.34 21.14 -1.72
C PRO A 159 -5.96 19.73 -1.76
N GLY A 160 -6.36 19.19 -0.61
CA GLY A 160 -7.24 18.05 -0.56
C GLY A 160 -8.65 18.44 -1.03
N PHE A 161 -9.24 17.56 -1.82
CA PHE A 161 -10.64 17.66 -2.23
C PHE A 161 -11.38 16.47 -1.61
N HIS A 162 -12.62 16.66 -1.21
CA HIS A 162 -13.49 15.57 -0.73
C HIS A 162 -12.79 14.65 0.29
N VAL A 163 -12.74 15.11 1.53
CA VAL A 163 -12.09 14.38 2.65
C VAL A 163 -12.96 13.23 3.16
N ASP A 164 -14.25 13.22 2.77
CA ASP A 164 -15.18 12.14 3.11
C ASP A 164 -14.92 10.92 2.25
N GLU A 165 -15.02 9.74 2.85
CA GLU A 165 -14.83 8.47 2.12
C GLU A 165 -15.90 8.31 1.04
N ALA A 166 -15.47 7.97 -0.17
CA ALA A 166 -16.37 7.56 -1.24
C ALA A 166 -16.97 6.18 -0.94
N TYR A 167 -18.22 5.96 -1.36
CA TYR A 167 -18.89 4.67 -1.16
C TYR A 167 -18.32 3.57 -2.05
N ASP A 168 -17.80 3.94 -3.22
CA ASP A 168 -17.18 3.02 -4.17
C ASP A 168 -16.13 3.71 -5.05
N GLU A 169 -15.43 2.92 -5.89
CA GLU A 169 -14.38 3.41 -6.79
C GLU A 169 -14.90 4.42 -7.82
N SER A 170 -16.15 4.28 -8.29
CA SER A 170 -16.73 5.17 -9.28
C SER A 170 -17.00 6.55 -8.70
N GLU A 171 -17.50 6.62 -7.47
CA GLU A 171 -17.69 7.87 -6.75
C GLU A 171 -16.33 8.53 -6.45
N GLN A 172 -15.33 7.74 -6.05
CA GLN A 172 -13.97 8.25 -5.83
C GLN A 172 -13.37 8.83 -7.11
N ASP A 173 -13.61 8.22 -8.27
CA ASP A 173 -13.13 8.73 -9.55
C ASP A 173 -13.79 10.08 -9.90
N GLU A 174 -15.08 10.25 -9.62
CA GLU A 174 -15.79 11.51 -9.84
C GLU A 174 -15.34 12.63 -8.88
N MET A 175 -14.95 12.27 -7.66
CA MET A 175 -14.48 13.21 -6.64
C MET A 175 -13.04 13.66 -6.88
N THR A 176 -12.24 12.90 -7.63
CA THR A 176 -10.83 13.17 -7.85
C THR A 176 -10.62 14.33 -8.83
N VAL A 177 -9.69 15.22 -8.50
CA VAL A 177 -9.27 16.34 -9.34
C VAL A 177 -7.85 16.09 -9.84
N PRO A 178 -7.67 15.35 -10.95
CA PRO A 178 -6.36 15.05 -11.50
C PRO A 178 -5.68 16.31 -12.04
N TYR A 179 -4.36 16.24 -12.17
CA TYR A 179 -3.60 17.33 -12.77
C TYR A 179 -4.00 17.58 -14.22
N ASN A 180 -4.24 18.83 -14.54
CA ASN A 180 -4.51 19.29 -15.90
C ASN A 180 -3.43 20.31 -16.32
N GLU A 181 -2.51 19.89 -17.18
CA GLU A 181 -1.41 20.73 -17.66
C GLU A 181 -1.91 21.99 -18.41
N SER A 182 -3.06 21.90 -19.13
CA SER A 182 -3.64 23.02 -19.86
C SER A 182 -4.32 24.05 -18.97
N ALA A 183 -4.63 23.67 -17.71
CA ALA A 183 -5.31 24.52 -16.74
C ALA A 183 -4.78 24.21 -15.32
N PRO A 184 -3.51 24.53 -15.03
CA PRO A 184 -2.94 24.29 -13.70
C PRO A 184 -3.67 25.14 -12.65
N LEU A 185 -3.86 24.61 -11.45
CA LEU A 185 -4.58 25.27 -10.37
C LEU A 185 -3.89 26.57 -9.90
N GLN A 186 -2.58 26.63 -10.05
CA GLN A 186 -1.76 27.78 -9.63
C GLN A 186 -0.60 28.00 -10.60
N PRO A 187 -0.06 29.22 -10.68
CA PRO A 187 1.16 29.49 -11.45
C PRO A 187 2.33 28.63 -10.99
N PHE A 188 3.19 28.24 -11.91
CA PHE A 188 4.45 27.61 -11.54
C PHE A 188 5.31 28.57 -10.71
N PRO A 189 5.87 28.12 -9.58
CA PRO A 189 6.69 28.97 -8.73
C PRO A 189 8.02 29.30 -9.43
N GLU A 190 8.50 30.54 -9.32
CA GLU A 190 9.82 30.92 -9.83
C GLU A 190 10.95 30.18 -9.09
N ARG A 191 10.76 30.00 -7.78
CA ARG A 191 11.68 29.29 -6.88
C ARG A 191 10.94 28.16 -6.17
N PRO A 192 10.80 27.02 -6.83
CA PRO A 192 10.02 25.92 -6.26
C PRO A 192 10.65 25.35 -4.99
N MET A 193 9.81 24.94 -4.06
CA MET A 193 10.23 24.18 -2.90
C MET A 193 10.95 22.90 -3.34
N VAL A 194 12.08 22.59 -2.71
CA VAL A 194 12.90 21.39 -2.99
C VAL A 194 12.85 20.46 -1.80
N ARG A 195 12.45 19.22 -2.03
CA ARG A 195 12.35 18.15 -1.03
C ARG A 195 12.65 16.79 -1.64
N ASP A 196 12.78 15.79 -0.80
CA ASP A 196 12.82 14.37 -1.17
C ASP A 196 11.52 13.63 -0.81
N THR A 197 10.62 14.32 -0.09
CA THR A 197 9.33 13.77 0.36
C THR A 197 8.24 14.84 0.26
N VAL A 198 7.06 14.46 -0.25
CA VAL A 198 5.89 15.33 -0.38
C VAL A 198 4.61 14.60 -0.05
N VAL A 199 3.67 15.29 0.59
CA VAL A 199 2.33 14.75 0.86
C VAL A 199 1.43 15.01 -0.35
N LEU A 200 0.87 13.95 -0.89
CA LEU A 200 -0.22 13.95 -1.84
C LEU A 200 -1.53 13.97 -1.07
N GLU A 201 -2.32 15.03 -1.25
CA GLU A 201 -3.57 15.24 -0.54
C GLU A 201 -4.72 14.39 -1.11
N PRO A 202 -5.80 14.13 -0.33
CA PRO A 202 -6.94 13.34 -0.77
C PRO A 202 -7.57 13.89 -2.05
N SER A 203 -7.93 13.00 -2.99
CA SER A 203 -8.59 13.34 -4.26
C SER A 203 -7.89 14.43 -5.08
N GLY A 204 -6.65 14.75 -4.74
CA GLY A 204 -5.85 15.83 -5.32
C GLY A 204 -4.72 15.33 -6.21
N HIS A 205 -3.81 16.25 -6.51
CA HIS A 205 -2.63 15.95 -7.31
C HIS A 205 -1.38 16.70 -6.83
N VAL A 206 -0.22 16.18 -7.21
CA VAL A 206 1.08 16.82 -7.03
C VAL A 206 1.92 16.61 -8.29
N VAL A 207 2.69 17.62 -8.70
CA VAL A 207 3.64 17.52 -9.81
C VAL A 207 5.04 17.83 -9.31
N LEU A 208 5.95 16.90 -9.57
CA LEU A 208 7.34 16.95 -9.16
C LEU A 208 8.23 17.03 -10.39
N ARG A 209 9.36 17.78 -10.29
CA ARG A 209 10.41 17.77 -11.30
C ARG A 209 11.78 17.56 -10.67
N PHE A 210 12.57 16.72 -11.29
CA PHE A 210 13.97 16.51 -10.91
C PHE A 210 14.83 16.20 -12.13
N ARG A 211 16.14 16.38 -11.97
CA ARG A 211 17.11 15.96 -12.98
C ARG A 211 17.62 14.57 -12.64
N ALA A 212 17.59 13.68 -13.62
CA ALA A 212 18.15 12.34 -13.51
C ALA A 212 19.68 12.40 -13.64
N ASP A 213 20.37 12.91 -12.61
CA ASP A 213 21.82 13.13 -12.58
C ASP A 213 22.58 12.20 -11.60
N ASN A 214 21.85 11.25 -11.02
CA ASN A 214 22.39 10.27 -10.09
C ASN A 214 22.14 8.84 -10.55
N PRO A 215 22.99 8.27 -11.42
CA PRO A 215 22.82 6.90 -11.93
C PRO A 215 22.62 5.88 -10.80
N GLY A 216 21.52 5.13 -10.87
CA GLY A 216 21.15 4.25 -9.77
C GLY A 216 19.84 3.49 -9.99
N VAL A 217 19.45 2.74 -8.99
CA VAL A 217 18.15 2.10 -8.86
C VAL A 217 17.47 2.68 -7.62
N TRP A 218 16.48 3.53 -7.85
CA TRP A 218 15.89 4.35 -6.83
C TRP A 218 14.44 3.95 -6.56
N TYR A 219 14.10 3.81 -5.28
CA TYR A 219 12.75 3.47 -4.87
C TYR A 219 11.92 4.74 -4.79
N PHE A 220 10.78 4.76 -5.45
CA PHE A 220 9.76 5.79 -5.33
C PHE A 220 8.53 5.19 -4.71
N HIS A 221 8.16 5.62 -3.50
CA HIS A 221 7.14 4.91 -2.72
C HIS A 221 6.39 5.80 -1.74
N CYS A 222 5.21 5.36 -1.33
CA CYS A 222 4.52 5.94 -0.19
C CYS A 222 5.28 5.60 1.10
N HIS A 223 5.46 6.59 1.98
CA HIS A 223 6.19 6.43 3.24
C HIS A 223 5.27 6.06 4.42
N VAL A 224 4.03 5.67 4.16
CA VAL A 224 3.19 4.94 5.11
C VAL A 224 3.52 3.46 4.98
N ASP A 225 4.05 2.84 6.04
CA ASP A 225 4.64 1.50 5.99
C ASP A 225 3.69 0.43 5.45
N TRP A 226 2.42 0.44 5.86
CA TRP A 226 1.45 -0.54 5.35
C TRP A 226 1.02 -0.27 3.90
N HIS A 227 0.96 1.00 3.44
CA HIS A 227 0.73 1.30 2.02
C HIS A 227 1.88 0.79 1.15
N LEU A 228 3.12 0.93 1.64
CA LEU A 228 4.30 0.35 0.99
C LEU A 228 4.21 -1.18 0.92
N GLN A 229 3.84 -1.83 2.03
CA GLN A 229 3.65 -3.29 2.06
C GLN A 229 2.49 -3.76 1.20
N GLN A 230 1.47 -2.93 1.04
CA GLN A 230 0.34 -3.16 0.13
C GLN A 230 0.69 -2.90 -1.35
N GLY A 231 1.90 -2.45 -1.65
CA GLY A 231 2.44 -2.35 -3.00
C GLY A 231 2.50 -0.94 -3.59
N LEU A 232 2.36 0.14 -2.80
CA LEU A 232 2.44 1.51 -3.31
C LEU A 232 3.89 1.94 -3.54
N ALA A 233 4.50 1.36 -4.56
CA ALA A 233 5.90 1.60 -4.93
C ALA A 233 6.16 1.44 -6.42
N SER A 234 7.23 2.07 -6.88
CA SER A 234 7.79 2.02 -8.22
C SER A 234 9.31 2.07 -8.14
N VAL A 235 10.01 1.57 -9.14
CA VAL A 235 11.47 1.61 -9.19
C VAL A 235 11.93 2.46 -10.36
N PHE A 236 12.67 3.51 -10.08
CA PHE A 236 13.30 4.36 -11.07
C PHE A 236 14.72 3.82 -11.35
N ILE A 237 14.96 3.43 -12.60
CA ILE A 237 16.22 2.86 -13.07
C ILE A 237 16.90 3.93 -13.92
N GLU A 238 17.88 4.59 -13.33
CA GLU A 238 18.54 5.73 -13.94
C GLU A 238 19.87 5.34 -14.57
N ALA A 239 20.05 5.74 -15.84
CA ALA A 239 21.29 5.61 -16.60
C ALA A 239 21.97 4.23 -16.46
N PRO A 240 21.27 3.11 -16.76
CA PRO A 240 21.74 1.75 -16.44
C PRO A 240 23.13 1.44 -17.00
N ALA A 241 23.45 1.90 -18.20
CA ALA A 241 24.77 1.67 -18.80
C ALA A 241 25.88 2.38 -18.01
N LEU A 242 25.64 3.62 -17.60
CA LEU A 242 26.60 4.40 -16.81
C LEU A 242 26.77 3.81 -15.40
N LEU A 243 25.69 3.29 -14.82
CA LEU A 243 25.75 2.62 -13.53
C LEU A 243 26.62 1.35 -13.60
N GLN A 244 26.49 0.55 -14.66
CA GLN A 244 27.32 -0.65 -14.87
C GLN A 244 28.83 -0.34 -15.05
N GLU A 245 29.16 0.84 -15.56
CA GLU A 245 30.55 1.29 -15.64
C GLU A 245 31.14 1.69 -14.28
N ARG A 246 30.31 2.24 -13.39
CA ARG A 246 30.73 2.80 -12.10
C ARG A 246 30.66 1.82 -10.95
N GLU A 247 29.64 0.97 -10.95
CA GLU A 247 29.28 0.14 -9.80
C GLU A 247 29.46 -1.37 -10.10
N LYS A 248 29.83 -2.09 -9.05
CA LYS A 248 29.90 -3.55 -9.06
C LYS A 248 29.35 -4.09 -7.73
N LEU A 249 28.79 -5.28 -7.79
CA LEU A 249 28.37 -5.99 -6.58
C LEU A 249 29.60 -6.30 -5.72
N ASN A 250 29.63 -5.78 -4.51
CA ASN A 250 30.72 -6.03 -3.56
C ASN A 250 30.51 -7.36 -2.82
N GLU A 251 31.58 -7.88 -2.20
CA GLU A 251 31.56 -9.17 -1.51
C GLU A 251 30.54 -9.21 -0.38
N ASN A 252 30.43 -8.14 0.42
CA ASN A 252 29.47 -8.07 1.52
C ASN A 252 28.02 -8.18 1.02
N TYR A 253 27.69 -7.54 -0.08
CA TYR A 253 26.37 -7.65 -0.71
C TYR A 253 26.09 -9.08 -1.18
N LEU A 254 27.06 -9.72 -1.85
CA LEU A 254 26.97 -11.08 -2.33
C LEU A 254 26.80 -12.09 -1.18
N ASP A 255 27.52 -11.88 -0.07
CA ASP A 255 27.44 -12.73 1.12
C ASP A 255 26.06 -12.62 1.80
N ILE A 256 25.49 -11.41 1.89
CA ILE A 256 24.14 -11.19 2.42
C ILE A 256 23.09 -11.89 1.56
N CYS A 257 23.17 -11.72 0.24
CA CYS A 257 22.25 -12.38 -0.69
C CYS A 257 22.36 -13.91 -0.56
N LYS A 258 23.56 -14.44 -0.49
CA LYS A 258 23.81 -15.87 -0.32
C LYS A 258 23.28 -16.40 1.01
N ALA A 259 23.47 -15.67 2.10
CA ALA A 259 22.94 -16.04 3.41
C ALA A 259 21.40 -16.05 3.46
N ALA A 260 20.77 -15.23 2.64
CA ALA A 260 19.30 -15.11 2.50
C ALA A 260 18.72 -15.98 1.38
N ASP A 261 19.55 -16.82 0.72
CA ASP A 261 19.16 -17.62 -0.46
C ASP A 261 18.56 -16.80 -1.62
N ILE A 262 19.08 -15.55 -1.78
CA ILE A 262 18.65 -14.63 -2.85
C ILE A 262 19.60 -14.78 -4.05
N PRO A 263 19.09 -15.00 -5.29
CA PRO A 263 19.93 -15.11 -6.46
C PRO A 263 20.70 -13.81 -6.74
N VAL A 264 21.96 -13.92 -7.12
CA VAL A 264 22.88 -12.80 -7.39
C VAL A 264 23.13 -12.56 -8.89
N VAL A 265 22.33 -13.17 -9.74
CA VAL A 265 22.35 -13.01 -11.19
C VAL A 265 21.01 -13.43 -11.77
N GLY A 266 20.56 -12.75 -12.82
CA GLY A 266 19.35 -13.10 -13.56
C GLY A 266 18.32 -11.99 -13.66
N ASN A 267 17.26 -12.26 -14.42
CA ASN A 267 16.10 -11.39 -14.54
C ASN A 267 15.25 -11.39 -13.25
N ALA A 268 14.16 -10.67 -13.21
CA ALA A 268 13.27 -10.60 -12.05
C ALA A 268 12.74 -11.96 -11.55
N ALA A 269 12.65 -12.97 -12.42
CA ALA A 269 12.24 -14.34 -12.08
C ALA A 269 13.40 -15.24 -11.64
N GLY A 270 14.67 -14.79 -11.75
CA GLY A 270 15.87 -15.54 -11.40
C GLY A 270 16.47 -16.34 -12.56
N HIS A 271 16.10 -16.06 -13.80
CA HIS A 271 16.62 -16.74 -14.98
C HIS A 271 17.79 -15.96 -15.58
N SER A 272 18.92 -16.62 -15.78
CA SER A 272 20.13 -16.05 -16.39
C SER A 272 20.44 -16.58 -17.79
N ASN A 273 19.83 -17.71 -18.18
CA ASN A 273 20.02 -18.30 -19.51
C ASN A 273 19.11 -17.63 -20.57
N ASP A 274 17.90 -17.29 -20.19
CA ASP A 274 16.95 -16.51 -20.99
C ASP A 274 16.43 -15.34 -20.15
N TRP A 275 16.89 -14.14 -20.48
CA TRP A 275 16.54 -12.91 -19.75
C TRP A 275 15.09 -12.46 -19.96
N PHE A 276 14.38 -13.03 -20.92
CA PHE A 276 12.98 -12.72 -21.20
C PHE A 276 12.02 -13.78 -20.68
N ASP A 277 12.53 -14.92 -20.19
CA ASP A 277 11.71 -15.91 -19.50
C ASP A 277 11.40 -15.44 -18.06
N LEU A 278 10.18 -14.97 -17.85
CA LEU A 278 9.68 -14.54 -16.55
C LEU A 278 8.81 -15.60 -15.85
N LYS A 279 8.93 -16.86 -16.26
CA LYS A 279 8.17 -17.94 -15.62
C LYS A 279 8.54 -18.06 -14.15
N GLY A 280 7.51 -18.07 -13.29
CA GLY A 280 7.68 -18.15 -11.85
C GLY A 280 8.07 -16.83 -11.18
N LEU A 281 7.97 -15.69 -11.91
CA LEU A 281 8.00 -14.36 -11.29
C LEU A 281 6.83 -14.24 -10.29
N PRO A 282 7.05 -13.73 -9.08
CA PRO A 282 5.97 -13.32 -8.20
C PRO A 282 5.06 -12.32 -8.91
N ARG A 283 3.75 -12.53 -8.81
CA ARG A 283 2.77 -11.68 -9.47
C ARG A 283 1.87 -11.00 -8.45
N GLN A 284 1.33 -9.86 -8.83
CA GLN A 284 0.31 -9.19 -8.04
C GLN A 284 -0.94 -10.07 -7.92
N PRO A 285 -1.69 -9.94 -6.82
CA PRO A 285 -2.97 -10.62 -6.66
C PRO A 285 -3.96 -10.17 -7.74
N GLU A 286 -4.79 -11.10 -8.18
CA GLU A 286 -5.87 -10.83 -9.14
C GLU A 286 -7.18 -10.63 -8.39
N PRO A 287 -8.09 -9.78 -8.90
CA PRO A 287 -9.41 -9.63 -8.33
C PRO A 287 -10.13 -10.97 -8.25
N LEU A 288 -10.79 -11.23 -7.14
CA LEU A 288 -11.65 -12.39 -7.01
C LEU A 288 -12.82 -12.28 -8.00
N PRO A 289 -13.26 -13.42 -8.58
CA PRO A 289 -14.36 -13.42 -9.53
C PRO A 289 -15.64 -12.91 -8.85
N LYS A 290 -16.39 -12.07 -9.57
CA LYS A 290 -17.70 -11.60 -9.11
C LYS A 290 -18.69 -12.78 -9.08
N GLY A 291 -19.09 -13.20 -7.87
CA GLY A 291 -20.02 -14.30 -7.65
C GLY A 291 -19.34 -15.62 -7.30
N PHE A 292 -20.12 -16.70 -7.26
CA PHE A 292 -19.60 -18.02 -6.94
C PHE A 292 -18.86 -18.63 -8.11
N THR A 293 -17.69 -19.20 -7.83
CA THR A 293 -16.99 -20.09 -8.77
C THR A 293 -17.70 -21.43 -8.88
N THR A 294 -17.32 -22.27 -9.83
CA THR A 294 -17.83 -23.65 -9.95
C THR A 294 -17.62 -24.44 -8.66
N GLU A 295 -16.45 -24.32 -8.05
CA GLU A 295 -16.12 -24.92 -6.76
C GLU A 295 -16.99 -24.36 -5.63
N GLY A 296 -17.27 -23.06 -5.64
CA GLY A 296 -18.15 -22.39 -4.69
C GLY A 296 -19.59 -22.92 -4.78
N TYR A 297 -20.12 -23.11 -5.99
CA TYR A 297 -21.44 -23.72 -6.17
C TYR A 297 -21.46 -25.19 -5.70
N LEU A 298 -20.44 -25.96 -5.99
CA LEU A 298 -20.34 -27.34 -5.50
C LEU A 298 -20.26 -27.40 -3.96
N ALA A 299 -19.46 -26.55 -3.36
CA ALA A 299 -19.38 -26.44 -1.90
C ALA A 299 -20.73 -26.04 -1.27
N LEU A 300 -21.43 -25.08 -1.87
CA LEU A 300 -22.78 -24.66 -1.42
C LEU A 300 -23.78 -25.82 -1.51
N ILE A 301 -23.80 -26.55 -2.63
CA ILE A 301 -24.71 -27.69 -2.82
C ILE A 301 -24.41 -28.77 -1.78
N ILE A 302 -23.14 -29.16 -1.63
CA ILE A 302 -22.73 -30.21 -0.69
C ILE A 302 -23.07 -29.81 0.76
N SER A 303 -22.74 -28.58 1.16
CA SER A 303 -23.03 -28.08 2.52
C SER A 303 -24.53 -28.01 2.79
N THR A 304 -25.32 -27.62 1.79
CA THR A 304 -26.79 -27.59 1.88
C THR A 304 -27.35 -29.00 2.06
N ILE A 305 -26.88 -29.97 1.26
CA ILE A 305 -27.30 -31.38 1.38
C ILE A 305 -26.97 -31.91 2.78
N ILE A 306 -25.75 -31.69 3.26
CA ILE A 306 -25.31 -32.13 4.59
C ILE A 306 -26.17 -31.47 5.69
N GLY A 307 -26.43 -30.16 5.56
CA GLY A 307 -27.27 -29.43 6.51
C GLY A 307 -28.69 -29.97 6.55
N VAL A 308 -29.32 -30.18 5.40
CA VAL A 308 -30.67 -30.76 5.30
C VAL A 308 -30.71 -32.17 5.87
N TRP A 309 -29.72 -33.00 5.55
CA TRP A 309 -29.61 -34.35 6.10
C TRP A 309 -29.41 -34.37 7.60
N GLY A 310 -28.58 -33.46 8.13
CA GLY A 310 -28.43 -33.29 9.58
C GLY A 310 -29.71 -32.89 10.28
N LEU A 311 -30.46 -31.95 9.73
CA LEU A 311 -31.80 -31.57 10.26
C LEU A 311 -32.79 -32.72 10.20
N TYR A 312 -32.82 -33.47 9.09
CA TYR A 312 -33.61 -34.66 8.95
C TYR A 312 -33.26 -35.73 10.00
N SER A 313 -32.00 -35.99 10.22
CA SER A 313 -31.52 -36.97 11.21
C SER A 313 -31.91 -36.57 12.64
N ILE A 314 -31.79 -35.28 12.99
CA ILE A 314 -32.19 -34.75 14.28
C ILE A 314 -33.71 -34.90 14.45
N ALA A 315 -34.50 -34.56 13.43
CA ALA A 315 -35.95 -34.71 13.46
C ALA A 315 -36.35 -36.18 13.63
N GLN A 316 -35.74 -37.12 12.91
CA GLN A 316 -35.99 -38.57 13.05
C GLN A 316 -35.62 -39.08 14.44
N TYR A 317 -34.50 -38.63 14.99
CA TYR A 317 -34.11 -38.96 16.36
C TYR A 317 -35.14 -38.44 17.37
N GLY A 318 -35.52 -37.19 17.28
CA GLY A 318 -36.51 -36.56 18.18
C GLY A 318 -37.90 -37.22 18.09
N ILE A 319 -38.34 -37.59 16.88
CA ILE A 319 -39.63 -38.30 16.69
C ILE A 319 -39.53 -39.75 17.17
N GLY A 320 -38.38 -40.41 16.94
CA GLY A 320 -38.15 -41.82 17.34
C GLY A 320 -38.09 -42.03 18.84
N GLU A 321 -37.58 -41.05 19.61
CA GLU A 321 -37.51 -41.14 21.07
C GLU A 321 -38.81 -40.76 21.80
N VAL A 322 -39.67 -39.95 21.17
CA VAL A 322 -40.92 -39.48 21.83
C VAL A 322 -42.05 -40.52 21.78
N ILE A 323 -41.97 -41.56 20.93
CA ILE A 323 -43.10 -42.47 20.72
C ILE A 323 -43.07 -43.79 21.48
N PRO A 324 -41.96 -44.35 21.99
CA PRO A 324 -42.12 -45.70 22.59
C PRO A 324 -41.83 -45.87 24.06
N ASN A 325 -41.65 -44.90 24.88
CA ASN A 325 -40.97 -45.24 26.13
C ASN A 325 -41.80 -45.23 27.44
N ASP A 326 -43.00 -44.77 27.45
CA ASP A 326 -43.80 -44.87 28.70
C ASP A 326 -44.07 -46.34 29.04
N GLU A 327 -44.37 -47.19 28.07
CA GLU A 327 -44.62 -48.61 28.33
C GLU A 327 -43.33 -49.38 28.68
N LYS A 328 -42.22 -49.12 28.03
CA LYS A 328 -40.95 -49.77 28.35
C LYS A 328 -40.38 -49.29 29.70
N VAL A 329 -40.45 -48.02 29.97
CA VAL A 329 -40.04 -47.49 31.28
C VAL A 329 -40.91 -48.02 32.40
N TYR A 330 -42.23 -48.13 32.17
CA TYR A 330 -43.15 -48.77 33.12
C TYR A 330 -42.88 -50.24 33.32
N HIS A 331 -42.54 -50.99 32.26
CA HIS A 331 -42.19 -52.40 32.35
C HIS A 331 -40.85 -52.60 33.07
N THR A 332 -39.81 -51.84 32.72
CA THR A 332 -38.49 -51.93 33.37
C THR A 332 -38.55 -51.49 34.83
N LEU A 333 -39.30 -50.46 35.16
CA LEU A 333 -39.54 -50.04 36.55
C LEU A 333 -40.28 -51.11 37.35
N ARG A 334 -41.25 -51.79 36.76
CA ARG A 334 -41.98 -52.90 37.44
C ARG A 334 -41.03 -54.12 37.64
N GLU A 335 -40.16 -54.41 36.68
CA GLU A 335 -39.19 -55.49 36.85
C GLU A 335 -38.18 -55.18 37.96
N ILE A 336 -37.62 -53.98 37.98
CA ILE A 336 -36.70 -53.55 39.02
C ILE A 336 -37.35 -53.51 40.42
N LEU A 337 -38.58 -53.06 40.49
CA LEU A 337 -39.33 -53.06 41.76
C LEU A 337 -39.71 -54.50 42.25
N ALA A 338 -39.93 -55.41 41.33
CA ALA A 338 -40.18 -56.80 41.64
C ALA A 338 -38.95 -57.57 42.05
N GLU A 339 -37.74 -57.29 41.45
CA GLU A 339 -36.50 -57.88 41.80
C GLU A 339 -35.93 -57.42 43.14
N ASN A 340 -36.32 -56.24 43.64
CA ASN A 340 -35.77 -55.69 44.87
C ASN A 340 -36.67 -55.81 46.08
N GLU A 341 -37.73 -56.66 46.04
CA GLU A 341 -38.65 -56.90 47.16
C GLU A 341 -39.13 -55.64 47.94
N ILE A 342 -39.30 -54.54 47.24
CA ILE A 342 -39.84 -53.33 47.88
C ILE A 342 -41.33 -53.45 47.92
N GLU A 343 -41.84 -53.93 49.03
CA GLU A 343 -43.26 -53.83 49.41
C GLU A 343 -43.65 -52.35 49.53
N VAL A 344 -44.29 -51.83 48.51
CA VAL A 344 -44.99 -50.51 48.66
C VAL A 344 -46.22 -50.75 49.50
N SER A 345 -46.08 -50.47 50.79
CA SER A 345 -47.21 -50.42 51.68
C SER A 345 -48.21 -49.31 51.20
N ARG A 346 -49.37 -49.70 50.81
CA ARG A 346 -50.49 -48.80 50.54
C ARG A 346 -50.89 -48.09 51.84
N GLY A 347 -50.53 -46.78 51.92
CA GLY A 347 -51.14 -45.86 52.83
C GLY A 347 -52.21 -45.03 52.12
#